data_3136dd4e7e7a85b53b35cffd2d734cad
#
_entry.id   3136dd4e7e7a85b53b35cffd2d734cad
#
_cell.length_a   1.000
_cell.length_b   1.000
_cell.length_c   1.000
_cell.angle_alpha   90.00
_cell.angle_beta   90.00
_cell.angle_gamma   90.00
#
_symmetry.space_group_name_H-M   'P 1'
#
loop_
_entity.id
_entity.type
_entity.pdbx_description
1 polymer ?
#
loop_
_entity_poly.entity_id
_entity_poly.type
_entity_poly.pdbx_seq_one_letter_code
_entity_poly.pdbx_strand_id
1 'polypeptide(L)'
;IQNGTHLELDVANTVAAAMKEWAIEHGATHFTHWFQPMTGFTAEKHDSFISPVGGGQVIMEFSGKELIKGEPDASSFPSGGLRATFEARGYTAWDPTSPAFIKDGSLYIPTAFCSYNGEALDKKTPLLRSMEALNKEALKVLHLLGNTKVKKVDTTIGSEQEYFLVDKDLYKKRKDLLFCGRTLIGAPAPKGQEMEDHYFGVLKPKVAAYMHDLDEELWKLGVPVKTKHNEVAPAQHELAPVFDTANVAVDHNQLTMEMMKKIADSHHLACLLHEKPCLLYTSDAADDLTRV
;
A
#
# COMPACT_ATOMS: atom_id res chain seq x y z
N ILE A 1 -11.07 -7.13 -19.28
CA ILE A 1 -9.77 -7.18 -18.58
C ILE A 1 -9.18 -8.57 -18.70
N GLN A 2 -9.85 -9.60 -18.23
CA GLN A 2 -9.36 -11.00 -18.32
C GLN A 2 -9.12 -11.49 -19.74
N ASN A 3 -9.75 -10.88 -20.74
CA ASN A 3 -9.64 -11.23 -22.15
C ASN A 3 -8.72 -10.29 -22.95
N GLY A 4 -8.04 -9.33 -22.29
CA GLY A 4 -7.19 -8.34 -22.98
C GLY A 4 -7.95 -7.35 -23.89
N THR A 5 -9.27 -7.22 -23.69
CA THR A 5 -10.09 -6.28 -24.46
C THR A 5 -9.90 -4.85 -23.95
N HIS A 6 -9.90 -3.90 -24.86
CA HIS A 6 -9.85 -2.48 -24.53
C HIS A 6 -11.09 -2.10 -23.70
N LEU A 7 -10.93 -1.25 -22.71
CA LEU A 7 -12.06 -0.74 -21.92
C LEU A 7 -12.78 0.33 -22.74
N GLU A 8 -14.02 0.03 -23.13
CA GLU A 8 -14.88 0.98 -23.82
C GLU A 8 -15.30 2.12 -22.88
N LEU A 9 -15.34 3.34 -23.38
CA LEU A 9 -15.64 4.53 -22.58
C LEU A 9 -17.02 4.46 -21.92
N ASP A 10 -18.02 3.87 -22.57
CA ASP A 10 -19.36 3.71 -22.02
C ASP A 10 -19.37 2.77 -20.80
N VAL A 11 -18.57 1.72 -20.85
CA VAL A 11 -18.39 0.82 -19.70
C VAL A 11 -17.69 1.57 -18.55
N ALA A 12 -16.67 2.35 -18.87
CA ALA A 12 -15.96 3.16 -17.88
C ALA A 12 -16.89 4.22 -17.24
N ASN A 13 -17.75 4.87 -18.02
CA ASN A 13 -18.74 5.81 -17.50
C ASN A 13 -19.72 5.13 -16.52
N THR A 14 -20.19 3.93 -16.86
CA THR A 14 -21.07 3.15 -16.00
C THR A 14 -20.40 2.79 -14.67
N VAL A 15 -19.14 2.34 -14.73
CA VAL A 15 -18.36 2.01 -13.53
C VAL A 15 -18.09 3.26 -12.70
N ALA A 16 -17.69 4.38 -13.33
CA ALA A 16 -17.44 5.64 -12.64
C ALA A 16 -18.69 6.15 -11.91
N ALA A 17 -19.86 6.10 -12.56
CA ALA A 17 -21.13 6.48 -11.94
C ALA A 17 -21.43 5.62 -10.70
N ALA A 18 -21.30 4.30 -10.81
CA ALA A 18 -21.50 3.38 -9.70
C ALA A 18 -20.50 3.61 -8.55
N MET A 19 -19.23 3.82 -8.87
CA MET A 19 -18.20 4.15 -7.86
C MET A 19 -18.49 5.46 -7.14
N LYS A 20 -18.92 6.50 -7.87
CA LYS A 20 -19.32 7.78 -7.28
C LYS A 20 -20.51 7.62 -6.35
N GLU A 21 -21.57 6.96 -6.80
CA GLU A 21 -22.78 6.73 -5.98
C GLU A 21 -22.41 5.98 -4.69
N TRP A 22 -21.69 4.88 -4.81
CA TRP A 22 -21.20 4.13 -3.66
C TRP A 22 -20.34 5.00 -2.72
N ALA A 23 -19.44 5.81 -3.27
CA ALA A 23 -18.57 6.68 -2.49
C ALA A 23 -19.37 7.73 -1.71
N ILE A 24 -20.35 8.38 -2.35
CA ILE A 24 -21.22 9.38 -1.73
C ILE A 24 -22.08 8.76 -0.63
N GLU A 25 -22.64 7.56 -0.84
CA GLU A 25 -23.39 6.81 0.18
C GLU A 25 -22.54 6.51 1.43
N HIS A 26 -21.22 6.39 1.26
CA HIS A 26 -20.26 6.20 2.36
C HIS A 26 -19.61 7.50 2.85
N GLY A 27 -20.16 8.66 2.46
CA GLY A 27 -19.75 9.97 2.97
C GLY A 27 -18.53 10.59 2.26
N ALA A 28 -18.08 10.05 1.15
CA ALA A 28 -17.00 10.65 0.37
C ALA A 28 -17.50 11.87 -0.42
N THR A 29 -16.68 12.91 -0.47
CA THR A 29 -16.95 14.15 -1.23
C THR A 29 -15.93 14.38 -2.34
N HIS A 30 -14.84 13.65 -2.30
CA HIS A 30 -13.68 13.74 -3.19
C HIS A 30 -13.29 12.36 -3.71
N PHE A 31 -12.48 12.35 -4.77
CA PHE A 31 -11.77 11.18 -5.26
C PHE A 31 -10.30 11.49 -5.47
N THR A 32 -9.48 10.46 -5.51
CA THR A 32 -8.06 10.58 -5.82
C THR A 32 -7.57 9.35 -6.61
N HIS A 33 -6.69 9.60 -7.57
CA HIS A 33 -5.87 8.56 -8.14
C HIS A 33 -4.71 8.28 -7.17
N TRP A 34 -4.74 7.12 -6.56
CA TRP A 34 -3.77 6.67 -5.58
C TRP A 34 -2.72 5.80 -6.24
N PHE A 35 -1.46 6.16 -6.11
CA PHE A 35 -0.35 5.46 -6.75
C PHE A 35 0.89 5.41 -5.85
N GLN A 36 1.89 4.62 -6.24
CA GLN A 36 3.10 4.32 -5.48
C GLN A 36 4.31 4.91 -6.21
N PRO A 37 4.67 6.19 -6.01
CA PRO A 37 5.79 6.82 -6.70
C PRO A 37 7.12 6.13 -6.36
N MET A 38 8.15 6.39 -7.17
CA MET A 38 9.51 5.87 -6.90
C MET A 38 10.10 6.42 -5.60
N THR A 39 9.57 7.54 -5.11
CA THR A 39 9.95 8.18 -3.84
C THR A 39 8.77 8.16 -2.87
N GLY A 40 9.03 7.80 -1.61
CA GLY A 40 7.97 7.69 -0.60
C GLY A 40 7.13 6.41 -0.72
N PHE A 41 6.03 6.35 0.02
CA PHE A 41 5.13 5.19 0.05
C PHE A 41 4.05 5.29 -1.00
N THR A 42 3.21 6.31 -0.87
CA THR A 42 2.04 6.55 -1.73
C THR A 42 1.93 8.02 -2.09
N ALA A 43 1.18 8.33 -3.15
CA ALA A 43 0.88 9.67 -3.58
C ALA A 43 -0.59 9.80 -3.94
N GLU A 44 -1.16 10.98 -3.68
CA GLU A 44 -2.56 11.28 -3.86
C GLU A 44 -2.76 12.77 -4.15
N LYS A 45 -3.76 13.09 -4.96
CA LYS A 45 -4.24 14.46 -5.21
C LYS A 45 -5.75 14.41 -5.29
N HIS A 46 -6.41 15.02 -4.31
CA HIS A 46 -7.86 14.95 -4.18
C HIS A 46 -8.56 15.99 -5.04
N ASP A 47 -9.50 15.53 -5.85
CA ASP A 47 -10.41 16.38 -6.60
C ASP A 47 -11.85 16.15 -6.10
N SER A 48 -12.63 17.22 -6.01
CA SER A 48 -14.03 17.15 -5.58
C SER A 48 -14.90 16.56 -6.70
N PHE A 49 -15.97 15.83 -6.30
CA PHE A 49 -17.02 15.44 -7.24
C PHE A 49 -17.87 16.63 -7.73
N ILE A 50 -17.69 17.83 -7.17
CA ILE A 50 -18.51 19.00 -7.48
C ILE A 50 -18.07 19.63 -8.79
N SER A 51 -19.02 19.74 -9.74
CA SER A 51 -18.86 20.47 -11.00
C SER A 51 -19.85 21.63 -11.09
N PRO A 52 -19.39 22.89 -11.28
CA PRO A 52 -20.27 24.02 -11.47
C PRO A 52 -21.02 23.94 -12.82
N VAL A 53 -22.35 24.12 -12.78
CA VAL A 53 -23.18 24.12 -13.99
C VAL A 53 -23.74 25.49 -14.35
N GLY A 54 -23.28 26.55 -13.68
CA GLY A 54 -23.74 27.92 -13.86
C GLY A 54 -24.92 28.28 -12.96
N GLY A 55 -25.26 29.57 -12.91
CA GLY A 55 -26.39 30.07 -12.10
C GLY A 55 -26.25 29.84 -10.58
N GLY A 56 -25.02 29.60 -10.08
CA GLY A 56 -24.77 29.26 -8.66
C GLY A 56 -25.12 27.83 -8.29
N GLN A 57 -25.40 26.98 -9.28
CA GLN A 57 -25.71 25.56 -9.09
C GLN A 57 -24.48 24.69 -9.33
N VAL A 58 -24.44 23.54 -8.67
CA VAL A 58 -23.41 22.51 -8.82
C VAL A 58 -24.07 21.14 -8.97
N ILE A 59 -23.39 20.24 -9.64
CA ILE A 59 -23.74 18.81 -9.70
C ILE A 59 -22.61 17.99 -9.15
N MET A 60 -22.91 16.77 -8.74
CA MET A 60 -21.91 15.76 -8.37
C MET A 60 -21.66 14.86 -9.58
N GLU A 61 -20.47 14.91 -10.13
CA GLU A 61 -20.14 14.14 -11.32
C GLU A 61 -18.78 13.44 -11.17
N PHE A 62 -18.64 12.32 -11.86
CA PHE A 62 -17.39 11.58 -12.00
C PHE A 62 -17.49 10.75 -13.27
N SER A 63 -16.69 11.08 -14.25
CA SER A 63 -16.75 10.48 -15.59
C SER A 63 -15.80 9.28 -15.73
N GLY A 64 -16.09 8.41 -16.69
CA GLY A 64 -15.19 7.32 -17.07
C GLY A 64 -13.83 7.82 -17.55
N LYS A 65 -13.75 9.01 -18.12
CA LYS A 65 -12.48 9.64 -18.51
C LYS A 65 -11.63 9.95 -17.28
N GLU A 66 -12.24 10.51 -16.23
CA GLU A 66 -11.58 10.81 -14.97
C GLU A 66 -11.19 9.53 -14.21
N LEU A 67 -12.02 8.48 -14.30
CA LEU A 67 -11.69 7.18 -13.74
C LEU A 67 -10.46 6.55 -14.40
N ILE A 68 -10.45 6.49 -15.75
CA ILE A 68 -9.42 5.76 -16.50
C ILE A 68 -8.06 6.43 -16.39
N LYS A 69 -8.02 7.77 -16.47
CA LYS A 69 -6.78 8.51 -16.62
C LYS A 69 -6.80 9.83 -15.85
N GLY A 70 -5.76 10.04 -15.06
CA GLY A 70 -5.42 11.33 -14.46
C GLY A 70 -4.10 11.87 -15.02
N GLU A 71 -3.93 13.18 -14.93
CA GLU A 71 -2.69 13.86 -15.33
C GLU A 71 -2.13 14.62 -14.11
N PRO A 72 -1.51 13.90 -13.13
CA PRO A 72 -0.87 14.56 -12.02
C PRO A 72 0.33 15.36 -12.55
N ASP A 73 0.57 16.55 -11.98
CA ASP A 73 1.77 17.30 -12.28
C ASP A 73 2.99 16.63 -11.66
N ALA A 74 3.61 15.74 -12.41
CA ALA A 74 4.79 14.99 -11.96
C ALA A 74 6.02 15.88 -11.76
N SER A 75 6.02 17.13 -12.23
CA SER A 75 7.09 18.08 -11.96
C SER A 75 7.21 18.45 -10.48
N SER A 76 6.12 18.23 -9.71
CA SER A 76 6.10 18.46 -8.26
C SER A 76 6.70 17.30 -7.47
N PHE A 77 6.98 16.14 -8.09
CA PHE A 77 7.60 15.03 -7.39
C PHE A 77 9.11 15.21 -7.26
N PRO A 78 9.68 14.97 -6.09
CA PRO A 78 11.12 14.91 -5.90
C PRO A 78 11.66 13.64 -6.58
N SER A 79 11.77 13.66 -7.89
CA SER A 79 12.24 12.54 -8.72
C SER A 79 13.75 12.48 -8.72
N GLY A 80 14.42 12.19 -7.60
CA GLY A 80 15.86 11.93 -7.59
C GLY A 80 16.75 12.96 -8.31
N GLY A 81 16.26 14.13 -8.61
CA GLY A 81 17.02 15.34 -8.92
C GLY A 81 17.59 15.52 -10.32
N LEU A 82 17.40 14.61 -11.27
CA LEU A 82 18.07 14.73 -12.57
C LEU A 82 17.15 14.63 -13.80
N ARG A 83 15.84 14.51 -13.60
CA ARG A 83 14.92 14.48 -14.74
C ARG A 83 14.53 15.89 -15.16
N ALA A 84 14.62 16.15 -16.44
CA ALA A 84 14.01 17.35 -17.01
C ALA A 84 12.49 17.32 -16.76
N THR A 85 11.88 18.47 -16.50
CA THR A 85 10.47 18.58 -16.11
C THR A 85 9.52 17.89 -17.09
N PHE A 86 9.84 17.92 -18.38
CA PHE A 86 9.04 17.24 -19.40
C PHE A 86 9.14 15.71 -19.38
N GLU A 87 10.26 15.16 -18.93
CA GLU A 87 10.45 13.72 -18.77
C GLU A 87 9.73 13.17 -17.52
N ALA A 88 9.53 14.03 -16.52
CA ALA A 88 8.78 13.69 -15.33
C ALA A 88 7.27 13.71 -15.54
N ARG A 89 6.79 14.28 -16.65
CA ARG A 89 5.36 14.29 -16.97
C ARG A 89 4.87 12.92 -17.38
N GLY A 90 3.71 12.57 -16.84
CA GLY A 90 3.07 11.30 -17.13
C GLY A 90 1.60 11.35 -16.81
N TYR A 91 1.01 10.20 -16.75
CA TYR A 91 -0.38 10.02 -16.40
C TYR A 91 -0.56 8.85 -15.43
N THR A 92 -1.60 8.94 -14.62
CA THR A 92 -2.10 7.81 -13.85
C THR A 92 -3.09 7.03 -14.70
N ALA A 93 -3.00 5.71 -14.66
CA ALA A 93 -3.93 4.82 -15.35
C ALA A 93 -4.62 3.92 -14.32
N TRP A 94 -5.95 3.89 -14.33
CA TRP A 94 -6.71 3.02 -13.45
C TRP A 94 -6.25 1.56 -13.53
N ASP A 95 -6.01 0.97 -12.37
CA ASP A 95 -5.79 -0.46 -12.24
C ASP A 95 -7.08 -1.16 -11.78
N PRO A 96 -7.86 -1.73 -12.70
CA PRO A 96 -9.12 -2.38 -12.37
C PRO A 96 -8.92 -3.75 -11.69
N THR A 97 -7.69 -4.20 -11.49
CA THR A 97 -7.37 -5.44 -10.79
C THR A 97 -7.15 -5.23 -9.28
N SER A 98 -7.11 -3.98 -8.84
CA SER A 98 -7.04 -3.61 -7.44
C SER A 98 -8.32 -2.88 -7.00
N PRO A 99 -8.94 -3.26 -5.86
CA PRO A 99 -10.19 -2.66 -5.41
C PRO A 99 -9.99 -1.20 -5.00
N ALA A 100 -10.95 -0.34 -5.39
CA ALA A 100 -11.05 1.00 -4.84
C ALA A 100 -11.56 0.95 -3.39
N PHE A 101 -11.18 1.93 -2.58
CA PHE A 101 -11.54 2.00 -1.17
C PHE A 101 -11.88 3.44 -0.76
N ILE A 102 -12.51 3.59 0.41
CA ILE A 102 -12.82 4.91 0.98
C ILE A 102 -11.97 5.12 2.23
N LYS A 103 -11.26 6.24 2.24
CA LYS A 103 -10.45 6.67 3.38
C LYS A 103 -10.59 8.19 3.54
N ASP A 104 -10.74 8.64 4.78
CA ASP A 104 -10.77 10.08 5.13
C ASP A 104 -11.73 10.93 4.25
N GLY A 105 -12.93 10.39 3.94
CA GLY A 105 -13.95 11.09 3.16
C GLY A 105 -13.65 11.24 1.66
N SER A 106 -12.75 10.42 1.13
CA SER A 106 -12.40 10.37 -0.29
C SER A 106 -12.46 8.96 -0.84
N LEU A 107 -12.81 8.84 -2.12
CA LEU A 107 -12.70 7.62 -2.91
C LEU A 107 -11.26 7.50 -3.43
N TYR A 108 -10.57 6.45 -3.05
CA TYR A 108 -9.23 6.11 -3.50
C TYR A 108 -9.29 5.09 -4.63
N ILE A 109 -8.71 5.45 -5.76
CA ILE A 109 -8.70 4.63 -6.98
C ILE A 109 -7.27 4.17 -7.23
N PRO A 110 -6.95 2.89 -7.05
CA PRO A 110 -5.62 2.37 -7.34
C PRO A 110 -5.24 2.59 -8.81
N THR A 111 -4.06 3.14 -9.04
CA THR A 111 -3.57 3.47 -10.38
C THR A 111 -2.09 3.11 -10.53
N ALA A 112 -1.69 2.89 -11.77
CA ALA A 112 -0.30 2.90 -12.18
C ALA A 112 0.07 4.30 -12.68
N PHE A 113 1.34 4.70 -12.53
CA PHE A 113 1.86 5.99 -13.00
C PHE A 113 2.96 5.78 -14.02
N CYS A 114 2.73 6.25 -15.24
CA CYS A 114 3.62 6.06 -16.38
C CYS A 114 3.93 7.40 -17.07
N SER A 115 5.10 7.50 -17.68
CA SER A 115 5.41 8.59 -18.60
C SER A 115 4.59 8.49 -19.90
N TYR A 116 4.55 9.56 -20.67
CA TYR A 116 3.90 9.54 -22.00
C TYR A 116 4.55 8.55 -22.98
N ASN A 117 5.81 8.21 -22.75
CA ASN A 117 6.53 7.20 -23.53
C ASN A 117 6.33 5.77 -22.99
N GLY A 118 5.53 5.58 -21.96
CA GLY A 118 5.25 4.28 -21.36
C GLY A 118 6.31 3.78 -20.38
N GLU A 119 7.26 4.62 -19.97
CA GLU A 119 8.22 4.29 -18.91
C GLU A 119 7.53 4.28 -17.54
N ALA A 120 7.93 3.37 -16.67
CA ALA A 120 7.44 3.32 -15.30
C ALA A 120 7.96 4.53 -14.49
N LEU A 121 7.05 5.27 -13.88
CA LEU A 121 7.35 6.35 -12.94
C LEU A 121 6.94 5.99 -11.50
N ASP A 122 6.48 4.76 -11.31
CA ASP A 122 6.05 4.21 -10.03
C ASP A 122 6.61 2.79 -9.79
N LYS A 123 6.26 2.22 -8.65
CA LYS A 123 6.62 0.85 -8.28
C LYS A 123 5.62 -0.17 -8.81
N LYS A 124 4.38 0.21 -9.07
CA LYS A 124 3.29 -0.68 -9.47
C LYS A 124 3.41 -1.11 -10.94
N THR A 125 3.79 -0.22 -11.84
CA THR A 125 3.96 -0.54 -13.27
C THR A 125 4.92 -1.71 -13.50
N PRO A 126 6.15 -1.74 -12.94
CA PRO A 126 7.03 -2.89 -13.11
C PRO A 126 6.47 -4.15 -12.45
N LEU A 127 5.77 -4.05 -11.32
CA LEU A 127 5.12 -5.20 -10.69
C LEU A 127 4.06 -5.82 -11.63
N LEU A 128 3.13 -5.04 -12.15
CA LEU A 128 2.10 -5.52 -13.07
C LEU A 128 2.70 -6.16 -14.33
N ARG A 129 3.73 -5.54 -14.90
CA ARG A 129 4.46 -6.08 -16.06
C ARG A 129 5.16 -7.40 -15.74
N SER A 130 5.75 -7.52 -14.56
CA SER A 130 6.41 -8.76 -14.13
C SER A 130 5.41 -9.90 -13.93
N MET A 131 4.24 -9.60 -13.36
CA MET A 131 3.16 -10.58 -13.21
C MET A 131 2.65 -11.09 -14.57
N GLU A 132 2.49 -10.19 -15.55
CA GLU A 132 2.09 -10.58 -16.91
C GLU A 132 3.17 -11.42 -17.60
N ALA A 133 4.44 -11.04 -17.47
CA ALA A 133 5.55 -11.82 -18.02
C ALA A 133 5.61 -13.23 -17.41
N LEU A 134 5.45 -13.33 -16.08
CA LEU A 134 5.42 -14.62 -15.39
C LEU A 134 4.23 -15.47 -15.82
N ASN A 135 3.02 -14.88 -15.89
CA ASN A 135 1.81 -15.56 -16.37
C ASN A 135 2.05 -16.21 -17.74
N LYS A 136 2.62 -15.46 -18.67
CA LYS A 136 2.91 -15.92 -20.03
C LYS A 136 3.86 -17.14 -20.05
N GLU A 137 4.94 -17.09 -19.27
CA GLU A 137 5.92 -18.18 -19.24
C GLU A 137 5.40 -19.39 -18.45
N ALA A 138 4.69 -19.18 -17.35
CA ALA A 138 4.07 -20.26 -16.58
C ALA A 138 3.02 -21.03 -17.38
N LEU A 139 2.21 -20.35 -18.20
CA LEU A 139 1.26 -20.99 -19.09
C LEU A 139 1.96 -21.91 -20.12
N LYS A 140 3.12 -21.51 -20.66
CA LYS A 140 3.91 -22.37 -21.55
C LYS A 140 4.35 -23.66 -20.86
N VAL A 141 4.85 -23.55 -19.63
CA VAL A 141 5.25 -24.72 -18.82
C VAL A 141 4.05 -25.63 -18.57
N LEU A 142 2.92 -25.09 -18.16
CA LEU A 142 1.69 -25.87 -17.93
C LEU A 142 1.22 -26.60 -19.19
N HIS A 143 1.27 -25.94 -20.34
CA HIS A 143 0.91 -26.57 -21.62
C HIS A 143 1.85 -27.71 -21.98
N LEU A 144 3.16 -27.56 -21.76
CA LEU A 144 4.16 -28.62 -21.97
C LEU A 144 3.91 -29.82 -21.04
N LEU A 145 3.40 -29.57 -19.83
CA LEU A 145 2.98 -30.61 -18.88
C LEU A 145 1.60 -31.21 -19.16
N GLY A 146 0.97 -30.83 -20.28
CA GLY A 146 -0.32 -31.36 -20.73
C GLY A 146 -1.55 -30.65 -20.16
N ASN A 147 -1.39 -29.58 -19.38
CA ASN A 147 -2.50 -28.79 -18.88
C ASN A 147 -2.83 -27.62 -19.83
N THR A 148 -3.78 -27.87 -20.75
CA THR A 148 -4.24 -26.88 -21.73
C THR A 148 -5.48 -26.10 -21.29
N LYS A 149 -6.05 -26.41 -20.12
CA LYS A 149 -7.30 -25.79 -19.64
C LYS A 149 -7.07 -24.50 -18.86
N VAL A 150 -5.93 -24.37 -18.21
CA VAL A 150 -5.57 -23.16 -17.44
C VAL A 150 -5.34 -22.00 -18.40
N LYS A 151 -5.97 -20.86 -18.13
CA LYS A 151 -5.90 -19.65 -18.97
C LYS A 151 -5.10 -18.51 -18.33
N LYS A 152 -4.87 -18.58 -17.02
CA LYS A 152 -4.15 -17.55 -16.27
C LYS A 152 -3.41 -18.19 -15.09
N VAL A 153 -2.24 -17.64 -14.79
CA VAL A 153 -1.44 -17.94 -13.60
C VAL A 153 -1.16 -16.63 -12.90
N ASP A 154 -1.60 -16.49 -11.65
CA ASP A 154 -1.35 -15.34 -10.81
C ASP A 154 -0.32 -15.69 -9.73
N THR A 155 0.54 -14.72 -9.42
CA THR A 155 1.40 -14.77 -8.22
C THR A 155 0.62 -14.29 -7.01
N THR A 156 0.82 -14.93 -5.87
CA THR A 156 0.24 -14.54 -4.59
C THR A 156 1.32 -14.24 -3.57
N ILE A 157 1.02 -13.31 -2.65
CA ILE A 157 1.90 -12.91 -1.55
C ILE A 157 1.06 -12.76 -0.27
N GLY A 158 1.60 -13.21 0.86
CA GLY A 158 1.16 -12.83 2.19
C GLY A 158 2.26 -11.98 2.83
N SER A 159 2.02 -10.70 2.96
CA SER A 159 2.99 -9.80 3.58
C SER A 159 2.98 -9.98 5.09
N GLU A 160 4.14 -10.09 5.70
CA GLU A 160 4.34 -10.09 7.15
C GLU A 160 5.01 -8.77 7.51
N GLN A 161 4.23 -7.82 8.07
CA GLN A 161 4.76 -6.50 8.41
C GLN A 161 5.22 -6.50 9.86
N GLU A 162 6.52 -6.50 10.04
CA GLU A 162 7.16 -6.29 11.34
C GLU A 162 7.30 -4.81 11.66
N TYR A 163 7.16 -4.45 12.93
CA TYR A 163 7.24 -3.06 13.36
C TYR A 163 7.56 -2.96 14.85
N PHE A 164 8.12 -1.81 15.25
CA PHE A 164 8.33 -1.46 16.65
C PHE A 164 7.32 -0.44 17.13
N LEU A 165 6.81 -0.63 18.34
CA LEU A 165 6.02 0.38 19.05
C LEU A 165 6.83 0.95 20.20
N VAL A 166 7.04 2.26 20.17
CA VAL A 166 7.76 2.99 21.22
C VAL A 166 6.89 4.12 21.76
N ASP A 167 7.13 4.50 23.00
CA ASP A 167 6.44 5.63 23.61
C ASP A 167 6.75 6.92 22.83
N LYS A 168 5.69 7.70 22.48
CA LYS A 168 5.80 8.89 21.65
C LYS A 168 6.66 9.99 22.27
N ASP A 169 6.64 10.14 23.58
CA ASP A 169 7.42 11.17 24.25
C ASP A 169 8.90 10.79 24.35
N LEU A 170 9.20 9.50 24.46
CA LEU A 170 10.56 9.01 24.34
C LEU A 170 11.07 9.10 22.90
N TYR A 171 10.26 8.76 21.94
CA TYR A 171 10.57 8.90 20.51
C TYR A 171 10.97 10.35 20.16
N LYS A 172 10.20 11.35 20.61
CA LYS A 172 10.48 12.76 20.36
C LYS A 172 11.82 13.24 20.93
N LYS A 173 12.35 12.59 21.95
CA LYS A 173 13.68 12.90 22.53
C LYS A 173 14.84 12.33 21.70
N ARG A 174 14.58 11.39 20.83
CA ARG A 174 15.54 10.70 19.96
C ARG A 174 15.56 11.33 18.57
N LYS A 175 16.50 12.24 18.34
CA LYS A 175 16.62 12.95 17.06
C LYS A 175 16.91 12.03 15.87
N ASP A 176 17.67 10.96 16.09
CA ASP A 176 17.94 9.95 15.09
C ASP A 176 16.67 9.20 14.65
N LEU A 177 15.83 8.80 15.61
CA LEU A 177 14.54 8.17 15.29
C LEU A 177 13.59 9.16 14.58
N LEU A 178 13.55 10.42 15.05
CA LEU A 178 12.65 11.45 14.52
C LEU A 178 12.98 11.85 13.07
N PHE A 179 14.28 12.04 12.77
CA PHE A 179 14.71 12.53 11.47
C PHE A 179 15.11 11.46 10.47
N CYS A 180 15.57 10.29 10.96
CA CYS A 180 16.05 9.21 10.08
C CYS A 180 15.18 7.96 10.13
N GLY A 181 14.19 7.88 11.04
CA GLY A 181 13.32 6.72 11.22
C GLY A 181 14.02 5.49 11.79
N ARG A 182 15.30 5.60 12.18
CA ARG A 182 16.10 4.51 12.72
C ARG A 182 17.13 5.00 13.75
N THR A 183 17.63 4.08 14.56
CA THR A 183 18.76 4.35 15.45
C THR A 183 20.04 4.54 14.63
N LEU A 184 20.71 5.67 14.83
CA LEU A 184 22.02 5.96 14.26
C LEU A 184 23.14 5.84 15.26
N ILE A 185 22.88 6.23 16.52
CA ILE A 185 23.84 6.28 17.60
C ILE A 185 23.18 5.63 18.83
N GLY A 186 23.85 4.72 19.47
CA GLY A 186 23.39 4.08 20.70
C GLY A 186 24.12 2.78 20.99
N ALA A 187 23.99 2.32 22.21
CA ALA A 187 24.42 0.98 22.60
C ALA A 187 23.40 -0.05 22.14
N PRO A 188 23.82 -1.31 21.92
CA PRO A 188 22.88 -2.43 21.80
C PRO A 188 21.93 -2.47 23.01
N ALA A 189 20.76 -3.09 22.84
CA ALA A 189 19.87 -3.32 23.95
C ALA A 189 20.63 -4.09 25.06
N PRO A 190 20.48 -3.69 26.33
CA PRO A 190 21.20 -4.34 27.45
C PRO A 190 20.76 -5.78 27.65
N LYS A 191 19.64 -6.18 27.09
CA LYS A 191 19.03 -7.49 27.16
C LYS A 191 18.49 -7.90 25.80
N GLY A 192 18.86 -9.06 25.32
CA GLY A 192 18.27 -9.72 24.17
C GLY A 192 17.11 -10.63 24.59
N GLN A 193 17.06 -11.83 24.04
CA GLN A 193 16.08 -12.85 24.41
C GLN A 193 16.54 -13.74 25.60
N GLU A 194 17.70 -13.51 26.15
CA GLU A 194 18.23 -14.34 27.19
C GLU A 194 17.26 -14.39 28.38
N MET A 195 16.82 -15.60 28.73
CA MET A 195 15.91 -15.90 29.83
C MET A 195 14.51 -15.27 29.73
N GLU A 196 14.12 -14.75 28.60
CA GLU A 196 12.79 -14.27 28.31
C GLU A 196 12.39 -14.62 26.86
N ASP A 197 11.18 -15.12 26.70
CA ASP A 197 10.57 -15.34 25.40
C ASP A 197 9.68 -14.13 25.05
N HIS A 198 10.11 -13.31 24.10
CA HIS A 198 9.34 -12.16 23.64
C HIS A 198 8.27 -12.58 22.63
N TYR A 199 8.57 -13.55 21.78
CA TYR A 199 7.68 -14.00 20.70
C TYR A 199 6.36 -14.56 21.24
N PHE A 200 6.39 -15.48 22.18
CA PHE A 200 5.21 -16.05 22.81
C PHE A 200 4.73 -15.25 24.04
N GLY A 201 5.33 -14.11 24.29
CA GLY A 201 4.96 -13.24 25.40
C GLY A 201 3.54 -12.67 25.27
N VAL A 202 2.95 -12.33 26.41
CA VAL A 202 1.61 -11.72 26.45
C VAL A 202 1.65 -10.31 25.87
N LEU A 203 0.67 -9.98 25.04
CA LEU A 203 0.47 -8.61 24.54
C LEU A 203 0.14 -7.68 25.72
N LYS A 204 0.91 -6.61 25.86
CA LYS A 204 0.65 -5.58 26.88
C LYS A 204 -0.65 -4.84 26.56
N PRO A 205 -1.45 -4.42 27.54
CA PRO A 205 -2.77 -3.81 27.32
C PRO A 205 -2.75 -2.63 26.33
N LYS A 206 -1.76 -1.74 26.42
CA LYS A 206 -1.62 -0.60 25.49
C LYS A 206 -1.35 -1.05 24.05
N VAL A 207 -0.53 -2.08 23.88
CA VAL A 207 -0.24 -2.68 22.57
C VAL A 207 -1.47 -3.40 22.01
N ALA A 208 -2.16 -4.17 22.86
CA ALA A 208 -3.38 -4.88 22.46
C ALA A 208 -4.49 -3.91 22.01
N ALA A 209 -4.66 -2.77 22.69
CA ALA A 209 -5.61 -1.72 22.29
C ALA A 209 -5.23 -1.11 20.92
N TYR A 210 -3.97 -0.77 20.73
CA TYR A 210 -3.46 -0.31 19.43
C TYR A 210 -3.74 -1.33 18.30
N MET A 211 -3.40 -2.60 18.53
CA MET A 211 -3.60 -3.66 17.55
C MET A 211 -5.08 -3.89 17.24
N HIS A 212 -5.96 -3.72 18.21
CA HIS A 212 -7.41 -3.83 18.01
C HIS A 212 -7.90 -2.73 17.07
N ASP A 213 -7.58 -1.48 17.35
CA ASP A 213 -8.02 -0.35 16.54
C ASP A 213 -7.41 -0.39 15.13
N LEU A 214 -6.16 -0.86 15.02
CA LEU A 214 -5.50 -1.06 13.73
C LEU A 214 -6.22 -2.12 12.89
N ASP A 215 -6.59 -3.26 13.47
CA ASP A 215 -7.34 -4.30 12.78
C ASP A 215 -8.66 -3.77 12.23
N GLU A 216 -9.44 -3.06 13.07
CA GLU A 216 -10.74 -2.51 12.66
C GLU A 216 -10.62 -1.52 11.50
N GLU A 217 -9.64 -0.61 11.54
CA GLU A 217 -9.41 0.34 10.47
C GLU A 217 -8.93 -0.33 9.18
N LEU A 218 -8.07 -1.34 9.27
CA LEU A 218 -7.62 -2.11 8.11
C LEU A 218 -8.75 -2.92 7.50
N TRP A 219 -9.63 -3.53 8.29
CA TRP A 219 -10.81 -4.24 7.77
C TRP A 219 -11.77 -3.29 7.03
N LYS A 220 -11.97 -2.08 7.53
CA LYS A 220 -12.77 -1.04 6.83
C LYS A 220 -12.19 -0.68 5.46
N LEU A 221 -10.86 -0.74 5.33
CA LEU A 221 -10.15 -0.50 4.07
C LEU A 221 -10.06 -1.74 3.16
N GLY A 222 -10.63 -2.87 3.59
CA GLY A 222 -10.61 -4.12 2.83
C GLY A 222 -9.33 -4.95 2.98
N VAL A 223 -8.44 -4.59 3.91
CA VAL A 223 -7.22 -5.36 4.21
C VAL A 223 -7.56 -6.49 5.19
N PRO A 224 -7.51 -7.77 4.78
CA PRO A 224 -7.97 -8.88 5.60
C PRO A 224 -6.91 -9.32 6.62
N VAL A 225 -6.60 -8.46 7.58
CA VAL A 225 -5.66 -8.78 8.66
C VAL A 225 -6.16 -9.95 9.47
N LYS A 226 -5.28 -10.89 9.77
CA LYS A 226 -5.65 -12.14 10.46
C LYS A 226 -4.78 -12.41 11.68
N THR A 227 -3.49 -12.15 11.59
CA THR A 227 -2.52 -12.52 12.62
C THR A 227 -1.85 -11.30 13.21
N LYS A 228 -1.70 -11.28 14.53
CA LYS A 228 -0.95 -10.28 15.29
C LYS A 228 -0.34 -10.92 16.51
N HIS A 229 0.94 -10.65 16.76
CA HIS A 229 1.68 -11.17 17.91
C HIS A 229 2.93 -10.32 18.20
N ASN A 230 3.62 -10.66 19.27
CA ASN A 230 4.95 -10.12 19.52
C ASN A 230 5.97 -10.79 18.61
N GLU A 231 7.01 -10.04 18.25
CA GLU A 231 8.20 -10.55 17.61
C GLU A 231 9.35 -10.80 18.61
N VAL A 232 10.44 -11.32 18.05
CA VAL A 232 11.60 -11.78 18.83
C VAL A 232 12.28 -10.64 19.59
N ALA A 233 12.36 -9.45 18.99
CA ALA A 233 12.99 -8.30 19.66
C ALA A 233 12.03 -7.62 20.65
N PRO A 234 12.56 -7.04 21.74
CA PRO A 234 11.75 -6.26 22.68
C PRO A 234 11.02 -5.11 21.97
N ALA A 235 9.71 -4.98 22.22
CA ALA A 235 8.81 -4.01 21.62
C ALA A 235 8.62 -4.14 20.10
N GLN A 236 9.02 -5.25 19.52
CA GLN A 236 8.73 -5.63 18.15
C GLN A 236 7.44 -6.46 18.09
N HIS A 237 6.68 -6.24 17.04
CA HIS A 237 5.40 -6.89 16.79
C HIS A 237 5.26 -7.18 15.31
N GLU A 238 4.38 -8.10 14.96
CA GLU A 238 4.06 -8.45 13.60
C GLU A 238 2.55 -8.39 13.35
N LEU A 239 2.22 -8.10 12.10
CA LEU A 239 0.87 -8.16 11.57
C LEU A 239 0.92 -8.85 10.20
N ALA A 240 0.08 -9.87 10.03
CA ALA A 240 -0.02 -10.61 8.77
C ALA A 240 -1.48 -10.66 8.29
N PRO A 241 -1.77 -10.15 7.06
CA PRO A 241 -3.04 -10.36 6.39
C PRO A 241 -3.11 -11.74 5.73
N VAL A 242 -4.30 -12.13 5.32
CA VAL A 242 -4.48 -13.25 4.40
C VAL A 242 -3.81 -12.90 3.07
N PHE A 243 -3.13 -13.85 2.45
CA PHE A 243 -2.48 -13.65 1.16
C PHE A 243 -3.48 -13.28 0.05
N ASP A 244 -3.02 -12.51 -0.92
CA ASP A 244 -3.77 -12.14 -2.12
C ASP A 244 -2.85 -12.13 -3.34
N THR A 245 -3.39 -11.79 -4.52
CA THR A 245 -2.58 -11.52 -5.70
C THR A 245 -1.53 -10.46 -5.41
N ALA A 246 -0.35 -10.59 -5.98
CA ALA A 246 0.80 -9.78 -5.58
C ALA A 246 0.55 -8.26 -5.68
N ASN A 247 -0.19 -7.80 -6.69
CA ASN A 247 -0.52 -6.37 -6.81
C ASN A 247 -1.48 -5.88 -5.71
N VAL A 248 -2.51 -6.66 -5.36
CA VAL A 248 -3.44 -6.34 -4.27
C VAL A 248 -2.72 -6.40 -2.92
N ALA A 249 -1.92 -7.46 -2.70
CA ALA A 249 -1.14 -7.60 -1.47
C ALA A 249 -0.15 -6.44 -1.24
N VAL A 250 0.48 -5.94 -2.31
CA VAL A 250 1.36 -4.76 -2.22
C VAL A 250 0.58 -3.49 -1.88
N ASP A 251 -0.58 -3.27 -2.51
CA ASP A 251 -1.46 -2.14 -2.17
C ASP A 251 -1.91 -2.22 -0.70
N HIS A 252 -2.34 -3.39 -0.25
CA HIS A 252 -2.70 -3.63 1.14
C HIS A 252 -1.55 -3.34 2.11
N ASN A 253 -0.32 -3.72 1.76
CA ASN A 253 0.83 -3.44 2.61
C ASN A 253 1.16 -1.95 2.69
N GLN A 254 1.01 -1.18 1.61
CA GLN A 254 1.17 0.27 1.63
C GLN A 254 0.15 0.92 2.57
N LEU A 255 -1.13 0.52 2.49
CA LEU A 255 -2.18 0.98 3.40
C LEU A 255 -1.88 0.57 4.85
N THR A 256 -1.45 -0.65 5.07
CA THR A 256 -1.08 -1.16 6.39
C THR A 256 0.01 -0.30 7.02
N MET A 257 1.09 -0.02 6.30
CA MET A 257 2.19 0.81 6.80
C MET A 257 1.76 2.26 7.14
N GLU A 258 0.85 2.82 6.35
CA GLU A 258 0.27 4.14 6.62
C GLU A 258 -0.58 4.10 7.89
N MET A 259 -1.52 3.15 7.98
CA MET A 259 -2.43 3.02 9.10
C MET A 259 -1.73 2.68 10.41
N MET A 260 -0.68 1.86 10.37
CA MET A 260 0.15 1.59 11.55
C MET A 260 0.68 2.86 12.21
N LYS A 261 1.18 3.82 11.42
CA LYS A 261 1.67 5.10 11.94
C LYS A 261 0.54 5.98 12.45
N LYS A 262 -0.56 6.07 11.69
CA LYS A 262 -1.73 6.90 12.02
C LYS A 262 -2.37 6.45 13.33
N ILE A 263 -2.62 5.16 13.48
CA ILE A 263 -3.24 4.60 14.70
C ILE A 263 -2.28 4.65 15.89
N ALA A 264 -0.97 4.43 15.69
CA ALA A 264 0.00 4.57 16.78
C ALA A 264 -0.03 5.98 17.39
N ASP A 265 -0.18 7.00 16.54
CA ASP A 265 -0.26 8.39 16.98
C ASP A 265 -1.44 8.62 17.93
N SER A 266 -2.61 8.07 17.65
CA SER A 266 -3.81 8.17 18.52
C SER A 266 -3.64 7.46 19.86
N HIS A 267 -2.76 6.46 19.94
CA HIS A 267 -2.43 5.73 21.17
C HIS A 267 -1.22 6.29 21.95
N HIS A 268 -0.74 7.48 21.60
CA HIS A 268 0.51 8.05 22.13
C HIS A 268 1.71 7.11 21.96
N LEU A 269 1.76 6.42 20.83
CA LEU A 269 2.85 5.57 20.39
C LEU A 269 3.48 6.14 19.11
N ALA A 270 4.70 5.76 18.82
CA ALA A 270 5.32 5.91 17.51
C ALA A 270 5.58 4.51 16.95
N CYS A 271 5.13 4.29 15.72
CA CYS A 271 5.37 3.05 14.99
C CYS A 271 6.60 3.24 14.11
N LEU A 272 7.61 2.39 14.31
CA LEU A 272 8.82 2.34 13.51
C LEU A 272 8.73 1.11 12.61
N LEU A 273 8.67 1.36 11.32
CA LEU A 273 8.66 0.31 10.29
C LEU A 273 10.11 -0.06 9.97
N HIS A 274 10.71 -0.84 10.85
CA HIS A 274 12.08 -1.29 10.74
C HIS A 274 12.12 -2.80 10.94
N GLU A 275 12.07 -3.51 9.85
CA GLU A 275 11.84 -4.94 9.78
C GLU A 275 13.04 -5.76 10.25
N LYS A 276 14.26 -5.23 10.01
CA LYS A 276 15.52 -5.91 10.33
C LYS A 276 16.34 -5.10 11.31
N PRO A 277 16.01 -5.13 12.59
CA PRO A 277 16.86 -4.50 13.61
C PRO A 277 18.20 -5.22 13.68
N CYS A 278 19.28 -4.47 13.90
CA CYS A 278 20.65 -5.01 13.97
C CYS A 278 20.84 -6.13 15.02
N LEU A 279 19.87 -6.33 15.90
CA LEU A 279 19.88 -7.39 16.90
C LEU A 279 19.52 -8.78 16.35
N LEU A 280 18.97 -8.84 15.13
CA LEU A 280 18.36 -10.05 14.58
C LEU A 280 18.79 -10.29 13.13
N TYR A 281 20.08 -10.42 12.88
CA TYR A 281 20.59 -10.79 11.56
C TYR A 281 20.14 -12.16 11.05
N THR A 282 19.47 -12.96 11.86
CA THR A 282 19.18 -14.36 11.55
C THR A 282 17.79 -14.82 11.95
N SER A 283 16.85 -13.93 12.24
CA SER A 283 15.68 -14.31 13.02
C SER A 283 14.53 -14.92 12.23
N ASP A 284 14.43 -14.70 10.93
CA ASP A 284 13.30 -15.25 10.17
C ASP A 284 13.76 -15.92 8.88
N ALA A 285 13.44 -17.19 8.75
CA ALA A 285 13.72 -17.97 7.54
C ALA A 285 12.93 -17.48 6.32
N ALA A 286 11.78 -16.83 6.51
CA ALA A 286 10.98 -16.24 5.44
C ALA A 286 11.65 -15.00 4.84
N ASP A 287 12.44 -14.30 5.64
CA ASP A 287 13.14 -13.07 5.27
C ASP A 287 14.57 -13.30 4.77
N ASP A 288 15.08 -14.52 4.91
CA ASP A 288 16.46 -14.84 4.56
C ASP A 288 16.58 -15.24 3.10
N LEU A 289 16.66 -14.24 2.22
CA LEU A 289 16.92 -14.41 0.79
C LEU A 289 18.27 -15.13 0.51
N THR A 290 19.09 -15.37 1.53
CA THR A 290 20.39 -16.04 1.39
C THR A 290 20.32 -17.55 1.62
N ARG A 291 19.15 -18.07 2.01
CA ARG A 291 18.94 -19.49 2.31
C ARG A 291 18.20 -20.27 1.20
N VAL A 292 18.16 -19.74 0.00
CA VAL A 292 17.68 -20.51 -1.18
C VAL A 292 18.80 -21.31 -1.77
#